data_d7510b6ca15e7803c41b96a7911db23f
#
_entry.id   d7510b6ca15e7803c41b96a7911db23f
#
_cell.length_a   1.000
_cell.length_b   1.000
_cell.length_c   1.000
_cell.angle_alpha   90.00
_cell.angle_beta   90.00
_cell.angle_gamma   90.00
#
_symmetry.space_group_name_H-M   'P 1'
#
loop_
_entity.id
_entity.type
_entity.pdbx_description
1 polymer ?
#
loop_
_entity_poly.entity_id
_entity_poly.type
_entity_poly.pdbx_seq_one_letter_code
_entity_poly.pdbx_strand_id
1 'polypeptide(L)'
;MQKQIDSAPSGTSGALPAADGSAMTPAQLYQSNVDSVVAISCTMQTTAYGQTVQGTSSGSGFILSADGYVVTNYHVVQSASDITVTTHSGDEYAATVKGYDATNDVAVLKVEAEGLSAVSIGSTSDLSIGDMVVAIGNPLGRLAATETVGYVSGINREVTTDNTVISMLQTDAAINPGNSGGPLFNMYGEVIGITTAKYSGTTNSGASIEGIGFAIPIDDVMGIISDLIDYGYVTGAYMGITVKDNDKEAAAQFGLPTDGAYVVDVTPGSSADKAGIQSKDLITAVDDHKIATRTDLTRALRNYKAGDTAQITVVRSGRELTLTITFDEKPHSTTVE
;
A
#
# COMPACT_ATOMS: atom_id res chain seq x y z
N MET A 1 40.32 -22.62 40.11
CA MET A 1 39.03 -22.12 40.63
C MET A 1 38.13 -21.80 39.43
N GLN A 2 37.30 -22.74 39.05
CA GLN A 2 36.39 -22.64 37.94
C GLN A 2 35.03 -22.21 38.50
N LYS A 3 34.58 -20.98 38.16
CA LYS A 3 33.26 -20.50 38.57
C LYS A 3 32.21 -21.15 37.72
N GLN A 4 31.38 -21.95 38.33
CA GLN A 4 30.16 -22.52 37.79
C GLN A 4 29.21 -21.39 37.44
N ILE A 5 28.78 -21.31 36.19
CA ILE A 5 27.73 -20.39 35.76
C ILE A 5 26.42 -21.11 36.04
N ASP A 6 25.68 -20.63 37.01
CA ASP A 6 24.34 -21.13 37.34
C ASP A 6 23.40 -20.96 36.13
N SER A 7 22.73 -22.05 35.82
CA SER A 7 21.68 -22.11 34.77
C SER A 7 20.57 -21.11 35.07
N ALA A 8 20.26 -20.25 34.09
CA ALA A 8 19.09 -19.41 34.15
C ALA A 8 17.81 -20.25 34.28
N PRO A 9 16.81 -19.80 35.04
CA PRO A 9 15.57 -20.53 35.18
C PRO A 9 14.86 -20.63 33.82
N SER A 10 14.44 -21.84 33.48
CA SER A 10 13.55 -22.10 32.32
C SER A 10 12.29 -21.26 32.47
N GLY A 11 12.19 -20.22 31.62
CA GLY A 11 11.02 -19.37 31.54
C GLY A 11 9.78 -20.18 31.20
N THR A 12 8.78 -20.04 32.00
CA THR A 12 7.43 -20.51 31.78
C THR A 12 6.96 -20.01 30.42
N SER A 13 6.42 -20.92 29.60
CA SER A 13 5.65 -20.65 28.39
C SER A 13 4.77 -19.41 28.62
N GLY A 14 5.09 -18.33 27.92
CA GLY A 14 4.28 -17.10 27.95
C GLY A 14 2.87 -17.42 27.51
N ALA A 15 1.90 -17.12 28.36
CA ALA A 15 0.50 -17.21 27.99
C ALA A 15 0.26 -16.31 26.77
N LEU A 16 -0.43 -16.84 25.77
CA LEU A 16 -0.98 -16.06 24.67
C LEU A 16 -1.74 -14.85 25.23
N PRO A 17 -1.72 -13.67 24.58
CA PRO A 17 -2.40 -12.49 25.09
C PRO A 17 -3.85 -12.80 25.33
N ALA A 18 -4.38 -12.21 26.38
CA ALA A 18 -5.76 -12.38 26.75
C ALA A 18 -6.69 -11.88 25.64
N ALA A 19 -7.73 -12.64 25.37
CA ALA A 19 -8.82 -12.26 24.45
C ALA A 19 -9.71 -11.12 25.02
N ASP A 20 -9.13 -10.23 25.84
CA ASP A 20 -9.85 -9.14 26.54
C ASP A 20 -9.73 -7.78 25.85
N GLY A 21 -9.12 -7.71 24.65
CA GLY A 21 -8.96 -6.46 23.91
C GLY A 21 -7.96 -5.48 24.52
N SER A 22 -7.08 -5.91 25.42
CA SER A 22 -6.01 -5.07 25.94
C SER A 22 -4.83 -4.96 24.97
N ALA A 23 -4.12 -3.81 25.01
CA ALA A 23 -2.91 -3.61 24.24
C ALA A 23 -1.83 -4.62 24.62
N MET A 24 -1.19 -5.23 23.64
CA MET A 24 -0.10 -6.18 23.80
C MET A 24 1.21 -5.45 24.06
N THR A 25 2.18 -6.13 24.70
CA THR A 25 3.58 -5.71 24.60
C THR A 25 4.15 -6.09 23.22
N PRO A 26 5.22 -5.44 22.72
CA PRO A 26 5.86 -5.85 21.46
C PRO A 26 6.19 -7.34 21.41
N ALA A 27 6.77 -7.89 22.47
CA ALA A 27 7.10 -9.32 22.54
C ALA A 27 5.87 -10.24 22.44
N GLN A 28 4.73 -9.86 23.03
CA GLN A 28 3.47 -10.61 22.91
C GLN A 28 2.93 -10.50 21.48
N LEU A 29 2.96 -9.30 20.91
CA LEU A 29 2.53 -9.06 19.55
C LEU A 29 3.34 -9.90 18.55
N TYR A 30 4.67 -9.90 18.69
CA TYR A 30 5.55 -10.73 17.88
C TYR A 30 5.15 -12.21 17.94
N GLN A 31 5.06 -12.77 19.16
CA GLN A 31 4.72 -14.18 19.35
C GLN A 31 3.35 -14.56 18.74
N SER A 32 2.39 -13.66 18.79
CA SER A 32 1.05 -13.91 18.28
C SER A 32 0.92 -13.79 16.76
N ASN A 33 1.80 -13.01 16.10
CA ASN A 33 1.63 -12.65 14.70
C ASN A 33 2.78 -13.09 13.79
N VAL A 34 3.89 -13.60 14.34
CA VAL A 34 5.07 -13.95 13.54
C VAL A 34 4.78 -15.03 12.50
N ASP A 35 3.90 -15.99 12.82
CA ASP A 35 3.49 -17.06 11.88
C ASP A 35 2.62 -16.56 10.73
N SER A 36 2.10 -15.34 10.84
CA SER A 36 1.33 -14.70 9.75
C SER A 36 2.21 -13.87 8.82
N VAL A 37 3.51 -13.72 9.13
CA VAL A 37 4.45 -12.94 8.32
C VAL A 37 5.34 -13.87 7.52
N VAL A 38 5.52 -13.55 6.24
CA VAL A 38 6.29 -14.39 5.32
C VAL A 38 7.44 -13.62 4.70
N ALA A 39 8.50 -14.36 4.37
CA ALA A 39 9.55 -13.89 3.49
C ALA A 39 9.18 -14.17 2.03
N ILE A 40 9.47 -13.22 1.14
CA ILE A 40 9.26 -13.36 -0.29
C ILE A 40 10.61 -13.26 -0.99
N SER A 41 10.92 -14.26 -1.81
CA SER A 41 12.11 -14.31 -2.65
C SER A 41 11.70 -14.43 -4.10
N CYS A 42 12.24 -13.54 -4.94
CA CYS A 42 11.93 -13.50 -6.37
C CYS A 42 13.19 -13.72 -7.19
N THR A 43 13.07 -14.52 -8.25
CA THR A 43 14.07 -14.60 -9.31
C THR A 43 13.64 -13.66 -10.43
N MET A 44 14.54 -12.82 -10.90
CA MET A 44 14.32 -11.93 -12.03
C MET A 44 15.29 -12.29 -13.17
N GLN A 45 14.81 -12.17 -14.40
CA GLN A 45 15.65 -12.34 -15.58
C GLN A 45 15.82 -10.99 -16.27
N THR A 46 17.06 -10.53 -16.38
CA THR A 46 17.39 -9.28 -17.07
C THR A 46 18.34 -9.58 -18.21
N THR A 47 18.09 -9.04 -19.40
CA THR A 47 19.01 -9.14 -20.52
C THR A 47 19.97 -7.97 -20.49
N ALA A 48 21.24 -8.23 -20.18
CA ALA A 48 22.32 -7.24 -20.24
C ALA A 48 23.36 -7.69 -21.27
N TYR A 49 23.71 -6.80 -22.21
CA TYR A 49 24.68 -7.06 -23.28
C TYR A 49 24.38 -8.33 -24.11
N GLY A 50 23.08 -8.65 -24.32
CA GLY A 50 22.67 -9.83 -25.09
C GLY A 50 22.77 -11.15 -24.32
N GLN A 51 23.07 -11.13 -23.03
CA GLN A 51 23.07 -12.29 -22.14
C GLN A 51 21.97 -12.15 -21.10
N THR A 52 21.27 -13.26 -20.83
CA THR A 52 20.30 -13.32 -19.74
C THR A 52 21.05 -13.44 -18.41
N VAL A 53 20.90 -12.44 -17.55
CA VAL A 53 21.46 -12.42 -16.20
C VAL A 53 20.31 -12.65 -15.22
N GLN A 54 20.47 -13.58 -14.30
CA GLN A 54 19.52 -13.79 -13.19
C GLN A 54 19.88 -12.85 -12.04
N GLY A 55 18.90 -12.10 -11.57
CA GLY A 55 18.94 -11.32 -10.34
C GLY A 55 17.99 -11.91 -9.30
N THR A 56 18.17 -11.58 -8.05
CA THR A 56 17.24 -11.91 -6.97
C THR A 56 16.75 -10.65 -6.30
N SER A 57 15.45 -10.60 -6.00
CA SER A 57 14.84 -9.59 -5.13
C SER A 57 14.25 -10.30 -3.91
N SER A 58 14.17 -9.60 -2.78
CA SER A 58 13.56 -10.12 -1.57
C SER A 58 12.77 -9.04 -0.87
N GLY A 59 11.69 -9.46 -0.22
CA GLY A 59 10.83 -8.63 0.59
C GLY A 59 10.09 -9.45 1.63
N SER A 60 9.05 -8.86 2.16
CA SER A 60 8.14 -9.46 3.12
C SER A 60 6.72 -9.48 2.57
N GLY A 61 5.88 -10.25 3.21
CA GLY A 61 4.44 -10.25 3.03
C GLY A 61 3.73 -10.69 4.29
N PHE A 62 2.43 -10.70 4.24
CA PHE A 62 1.62 -11.29 5.31
C PHE A 62 0.48 -12.12 4.72
N ILE A 63 0.14 -13.17 5.45
CA ILE A 63 -0.92 -14.10 5.08
C ILE A 63 -2.26 -13.44 5.41
N LEU A 64 -3.06 -13.19 4.37
CA LEU A 64 -4.37 -12.57 4.50
C LEU A 64 -5.46 -13.59 4.83
N SER A 65 -5.32 -14.84 4.33
CA SER A 65 -6.31 -15.90 4.52
C SER A 65 -5.67 -17.27 4.66
N ALA A 66 -6.34 -18.15 5.39
CA ALA A 66 -5.84 -19.48 5.69
C ALA A 66 -5.68 -20.40 4.48
N ASP A 67 -6.31 -20.07 3.36
CA ASP A 67 -6.22 -20.78 2.07
C ASP A 67 -5.09 -20.28 1.17
N GLY A 68 -4.24 -19.34 1.65
CA GLY A 68 -2.99 -19.00 0.99
C GLY A 68 -2.96 -17.72 0.17
N TYR A 69 -3.86 -16.75 0.41
CA TYR A 69 -3.67 -15.40 -0.10
C TYR A 69 -2.64 -14.66 0.74
N VAL A 70 -1.65 -14.05 0.08
CA VAL A 70 -0.57 -13.28 0.69
C VAL A 70 -0.54 -11.89 0.08
N VAL A 71 -0.43 -10.87 0.92
CA VAL A 71 -0.31 -9.46 0.51
C VAL A 71 1.14 -9.04 0.61
N THR A 72 1.59 -8.25 -0.36
CA THR A 72 2.94 -7.64 -0.40
C THR A 72 2.94 -6.36 -1.24
N ASN A 73 4.08 -5.69 -1.37
CA ASN A 73 4.22 -4.60 -2.33
C ASN A 73 4.40 -5.11 -3.77
N TYR A 74 3.88 -4.34 -4.75
CA TYR A 74 4.08 -4.64 -6.16
C TYR A 74 5.56 -4.62 -6.55
N HIS A 75 6.34 -3.63 -6.09
CA HIS A 75 7.78 -3.54 -6.43
C HIS A 75 8.60 -4.74 -5.95
N VAL A 76 8.13 -5.50 -4.96
CA VAL A 76 8.80 -6.73 -4.49
C VAL A 76 8.73 -7.83 -5.53
N VAL A 77 7.61 -7.92 -6.26
CA VAL A 77 7.31 -9.00 -7.22
C VAL A 77 7.33 -8.54 -8.68
N GLN A 78 7.56 -7.27 -8.92
CA GLN A 78 7.64 -6.70 -10.27
C GLN A 78 8.72 -7.41 -11.08
N SER A 79 8.38 -7.85 -12.28
CA SER A 79 9.27 -8.56 -13.21
C SER A 79 9.86 -9.88 -12.66
N ALA A 80 9.24 -10.47 -11.63
CA ALA A 80 9.64 -11.76 -11.12
C ALA A 80 9.25 -12.89 -12.10
N SER A 81 10.19 -13.79 -12.40
CA SER A 81 9.92 -15.03 -13.14
C SER A 81 9.43 -16.15 -12.23
N ASP A 82 9.98 -16.21 -11.02
CA ASP A 82 9.63 -17.19 -10.00
C ASP A 82 9.52 -16.49 -8.64
N ILE A 83 8.51 -16.85 -7.89
CA ILE A 83 8.23 -16.28 -6.56
C ILE A 83 8.13 -17.43 -5.56
N THR A 84 8.91 -17.35 -4.50
CA THR A 84 8.85 -18.28 -3.36
C THR A 84 8.43 -17.50 -2.12
N VAL A 85 7.42 -18.01 -1.45
CA VAL A 85 6.95 -17.55 -0.14
C VAL A 85 7.45 -18.53 0.91
N THR A 86 8.18 -18.03 1.92
CA THR A 86 8.71 -18.82 3.02
C THR A 86 8.05 -18.38 4.32
N THR A 87 7.43 -19.29 5.03
CA THR A 87 6.81 -19.05 6.35
C THR A 87 7.86 -18.93 7.46
N HIS A 88 7.43 -18.49 8.63
CA HIS A 88 8.31 -18.45 9.82
C HIS A 88 8.80 -19.84 10.23
N SER A 89 8.01 -20.90 10.04
CA SER A 89 8.41 -22.30 10.26
C SER A 89 9.48 -22.80 9.28
N GLY A 90 9.71 -22.10 8.18
CA GLY A 90 10.66 -22.47 7.13
C GLY A 90 10.03 -23.27 5.98
N ASP A 91 8.71 -23.41 5.95
CA ASP A 91 8.02 -24.05 4.83
C ASP A 91 8.03 -23.12 3.62
N GLU A 92 8.38 -23.67 2.45
CA GLU A 92 8.48 -22.93 1.20
C GLU A 92 7.35 -23.28 0.25
N TYR A 93 6.72 -22.27 -0.34
CA TYR A 93 5.63 -22.42 -1.31
C TYR A 93 5.94 -21.62 -2.57
N ALA A 94 5.77 -22.24 -3.73
CA ALA A 94 5.75 -21.51 -5.00
C ALA A 94 4.48 -20.64 -5.02
N ALA A 95 4.64 -19.38 -5.37
CA ALA A 95 3.56 -18.42 -5.40
C ALA A 95 3.29 -17.91 -6.82
N THR A 96 2.03 -17.63 -7.11
CA THR A 96 1.61 -16.94 -8.33
C THR A 96 1.04 -15.57 -8.00
N VAL A 97 1.28 -14.58 -8.86
CA VAL A 97 0.66 -13.26 -8.74
C VAL A 97 -0.81 -13.40 -9.13
N LYS A 98 -1.71 -13.22 -8.17
CA LYS A 98 -3.16 -13.21 -8.41
C LYS A 98 -3.58 -11.91 -9.08
N GLY A 99 -2.98 -10.79 -8.67
CA GLY A 99 -3.18 -9.47 -9.23
C GLY A 99 -2.32 -8.42 -8.53
N TYR A 100 -2.22 -7.23 -9.13
CA TYR A 100 -1.45 -6.12 -8.57
C TYR A 100 -2.02 -4.75 -8.96
N ASP A 101 -1.69 -3.75 -8.17
CA ASP A 101 -1.87 -2.33 -8.49
C ASP A 101 -0.52 -1.59 -8.34
N ALA A 102 0.07 -1.26 -9.48
CA ALA A 102 1.35 -0.53 -9.53
C ALA A 102 1.23 0.90 -8.98
N THR A 103 0.03 1.51 -9.07
CA THR A 103 -0.22 2.87 -8.60
C THR A 103 -0.16 2.98 -7.08
N ASN A 104 -0.72 2.01 -6.37
CA ASN A 104 -0.72 1.97 -4.91
C ASN A 104 0.35 1.02 -4.35
N ASP A 105 1.22 0.45 -5.20
CA ASP A 105 2.33 -0.43 -4.83
C ASP A 105 1.87 -1.65 -4.02
N VAL A 106 0.78 -2.31 -4.44
CA VAL A 106 0.20 -3.48 -3.77
C VAL A 106 0.12 -4.66 -4.73
N ALA A 107 0.43 -5.85 -4.24
CA ALA A 107 0.23 -7.11 -4.95
C ALA A 107 -0.39 -8.16 -4.04
N VAL A 108 -1.19 -9.04 -4.64
CA VAL A 108 -1.74 -10.23 -3.99
C VAL A 108 -1.14 -11.46 -4.65
N LEU A 109 -0.58 -12.32 -3.82
CA LEU A 109 -0.06 -13.62 -4.24
C LEU A 109 -1.01 -14.74 -3.80
N LYS A 110 -0.96 -15.86 -4.50
CA LYS A 110 -1.63 -17.11 -4.11
C LYS A 110 -0.59 -18.22 -4.00
N VAL A 111 -0.60 -18.88 -2.86
CA VAL A 111 0.13 -20.14 -2.63
C VAL A 111 -0.85 -21.27 -2.43
N GLU A 112 -0.50 -22.48 -2.85
CA GLU A 112 -1.31 -23.66 -2.66
C GLU A 112 -1.00 -24.27 -1.29
N ALA A 113 -1.67 -23.75 -0.27
CA ALA A 113 -1.56 -24.17 1.13
C ALA A 113 -2.90 -23.97 1.84
N GLU A 114 -3.13 -24.72 2.89
CA GLU A 114 -4.30 -24.64 3.76
C GLU A 114 -3.88 -24.54 5.23
N GLY A 115 -4.72 -23.95 6.05
CA GLY A 115 -4.48 -23.84 7.49
C GLY A 115 -3.40 -22.87 7.88
N LEU A 116 -3.05 -21.92 7.01
CA LEU A 116 -2.08 -20.87 7.32
C LEU A 116 -2.64 -19.89 8.36
N SER A 117 -1.74 -19.33 9.18
CA SER A 117 -2.10 -18.30 10.16
C SER A 117 -2.33 -16.97 9.46
N ALA A 118 -3.57 -16.53 9.39
CA ALA A 118 -3.92 -15.23 8.79
C ALA A 118 -3.81 -14.09 9.81
N VAL A 119 -3.49 -12.88 9.33
CA VAL A 119 -3.50 -11.65 10.14
C VAL A 119 -4.92 -11.21 10.47
N SER A 120 -5.06 -10.41 11.53
CA SER A 120 -6.22 -9.56 11.76
C SER A 120 -6.01 -8.21 11.08
N ILE A 121 -7.01 -7.72 10.37
CA ILE A 121 -6.98 -6.41 9.72
C ILE A 121 -7.59 -5.38 10.67
N GLY A 122 -6.87 -4.29 10.91
CA GLY A 122 -7.33 -3.15 11.68
C GLY A 122 -7.82 -2.00 10.80
N SER A 123 -7.82 -0.81 11.37
CA SER A 123 -8.17 0.44 10.68
C SER A 123 -7.22 1.55 11.08
N THR A 124 -7.06 2.52 10.18
CA THR A 124 -6.28 3.75 10.44
C THR A 124 -7.14 4.92 10.89
N SER A 125 -8.48 4.74 10.99
CA SER A 125 -9.43 5.82 11.28
C SER A 125 -9.23 6.45 12.67
N ASP A 126 -8.84 5.66 13.65
CA ASP A 126 -8.65 6.09 15.04
C ASP A 126 -7.18 6.29 15.41
N LEU A 127 -6.27 6.16 14.41
CA LEU A 127 -4.84 6.27 14.62
C LEU A 127 -4.43 7.71 14.91
N SER A 128 -3.56 7.87 15.89
CA SER A 128 -3.02 9.17 16.31
C SER A 128 -1.49 9.21 16.19
N ILE A 129 -0.94 10.40 15.93
CA ILE A 129 0.51 10.61 16.01
C ILE A 129 0.95 10.34 17.46
N GLY A 130 1.97 9.49 17.61
CA GLY A 130 2.45 9.03 18.92
C GLY A 130 1.94 7.64 19.32
N ASP A 131 1.04 7.01 18.55
CA ASP A 131 0.65 5.62 18.77
C ASP A 131 1.81 4.70 18.45
N MET A 132 2.03 3.71 19.35
CA MET A 132 3.08 2.70 19.16
C MET A 132 2.68 1.73 18.05
N VAL A 133 3.65 1.40 17.20
CA VAL A 133 3.49 0.48 16.08
C VAL A 133 4.65 -0.49 15.99
N VAL A 134 4.40 -1.65 15.41
CA VAL A 134 5.38 -2.73 15.25
C VAL A 134 5.39 -3.18 13.80
N ALA A 135 6.56 -3.18 13.17
CA ALA A 135 6.76 -3.79 11.88
C ALA A 135 7.48 -5.12 12.03
N ILE A 136 7.00 -6.16 11.35
CA ILE A 136 7.64 -7.48 11.30
C ILE A 136 7.95 -7.79 9.84
N GLY A 137 9.20 -8.22 9.56
CA GLY A 137 9.61 -8.49 8.18
C GLY A 137 10.88 -9.33 8.10
N ASN A 138 11.41 -9.46 6.87
CA ASN A 138 12.61 -10.21 6.57
C ASN A 138 13.71 -9.30 5.99
N PRO A 139 14.29 -8.36 6.77
CA PRO A 139 15.27 -7.43 6.27
C PRO A 139 16.47 -8.17 5.66
N LEU A 140 16.91 -7.66 4.49
CA LEU A 140 18.04 -8.20 3.73
C LEU A 140 17.85 -9.64 3.22
N GLY A 141 16.63 -10.19 3.27
CA GLY A 141 16.34 -11.56 2.80
C GLY A 141 17.02 -12.68 3.59
N ARG A 142 17.58 -12.37 4.77
CA ARG A 142 18.37 -13.31 5.59
C ARG A 142 18.01 -13.32 7.06
N LEU A 143 17.21 -12.35 7.50
CA LEU A 143 16.84 -12.18 8.90
C LEU A 143 15.32 -12.31 9.01
N ALA A 144 14.82 -13.52 8.74
CA ALA A 144 13.39 -13.80 8.79
C ALA A 144 12.77 -13.37 10.11
N ALA A 145 11.58 -12.78 10.04
CA ALA A 145 10.79 -12.37 11.18
C ALA A 145 11.51 -11.38 12.14
N THR A 146 12.21 -10.40 11.59
CA THR A 146 12.76 -9.30 12.40
C THR A 146 11.68 -8.33 12.80
N GLU A 147 11.58 -8.02 14.09
CA GLU A 147 10.69 -7.02 14.65
C GLU A 147 11.40 -5.67 14.76
N THR A 148 10.70 -4.61 14.39
CA THR A 148 11.10 -3.23 14.70
C THR A 148 9.93 -2.47 15.31
N VAL A 149 10.19 -1.73 16.39
CA VAL A 149 9.19 -0.99 17.16
C VAL A 149 9.42 0.50 16.97
N GLY A 150 8.35 1.25 16.86
CA GLY A 150 8.38 2.70 16.75
C GLY A 150 7.00 3.30 17.02
N TYR A 151 6.82 4.51 16.53
CA TYR A 151 5.59 5.29 16.73
C TYR A 151 5.11 5.84 15.39
N VAL A 152 3.82 6.11 15.29
CA VAL A 152 3.26 6.90 14.20
C VAL A 152 3.81 8.32 14.30
N SER A 153 4.57 8.74 13.30
CA SER A 153 5.19 10.08 13.22
C SER A 153 4.41 11.03 12.30
N GLY A 154 3.52 10.50 11.47
CA GLY A 154 2.66 11.27 10.58
C GLY A 154 1.58 10.43 9.94
N ILE A 155 0.45 11.07 9.62
CA ILE A 155 -0.70 10.45 8.98
C ILE A 155 -1.01 11.26 7.71
N ASN A 156 -1.45 10.59 6.65
CA ASN A 156 -1.75 11.21 5.35
C ASN A 156 -0.58 12.01 4.77
N ARG A 157 0.64 11.47 4.86
CA ARG A 157 1.82 12.07 4.24
C ARG A 157 1.81 11.81 2.74
N GLU A 158 1.70 12.85 1.94
CA GLU A 158 1.86 12.73 0.50
C GLU A 158 3.33 12.50 0.14
N VAL A 159 3.60 11.30 -0.38
CA VAL A 159 4.94 10.90 -0.82
C VAL A 159 4.91 10.71 -2.33
N THR A 160 5.76 11.46 -3.04
CA THR A 160 5.85 11.39 -4.50
C THR A 160 6.98 10.46 -4.91
N THR A 161 6.67 9.45 -5.72
CA THR A 161 7.66 8.59 -6.37
C THR A 161 7.20 8.21 -7.76
N ASP A 162 8.15 8.11 -8.69
CA ASP A 162 7.90 7.70 -10.08
C ASP A 162 6.67 8.40 -10.71
N ASN A 163 6.50 9.71 -10.43
CA ASN A 163 5.36 10.53 -10.84
C ASN A 163 4.01 10.15 -10.23
N THR A 164 3.97 9.29 -9.20
CA THR A 164 2.75 8.94 -8.47
C THR A 164 2.83 9.51 -7.05
N VAL A 165 1.74 10.11 -6.57
CA VAL A 165 1.60 10.55 -5.17
C VAL A 165 0.78 9.52 -4.42
N ILE A 166 1.35 8.97 -3.35
CA ILE A 166 0.68 8.01 -2.47
C ILE A 166 0.58 8.66 -1.08
N SER A 167 -0.61 8.59 -0.48
CA SER A 167 -0.81 8.99 0.92
C SER A 167 -0.30 7.87 1.82
N MET A 168 0.57 8.19 2.77
CA MET A 168 1.24 7.20 3.61
C MET A 168 1.18 7.53 5.09
N LEU A 169 1.26 6.49 5.92
CA LEU A 169 1.64 6.58 7.32
C LEU A 169 3.15 6.77 7.40
N GLN A 170 3.60 7.68 8.25
CA GLN A 170 5.01 7.84 8.59
C GLN A 170 5.26 7.23 9.97
N THR A 171 6.37 6.52 10.13
CA THR A 171 6.82 5.93 11.41
C THR A 171 8.32 6.11 11.59
N ASP A 172 8.78 6.09 12.83
CA ASP A 172 10.20 6.01 13.18
C ASP A 172 10.67 4.57 13.44
N ALA A 173 9.75 3.56 13.37
CA ALA A 173 10.14 2.16 13.29
C ALA A 173 11.11 1.96 12.11
N ALA A 174 12.19 1.22 12.32
CA ALA A 174 13.21 1.02 11.30
C ALA A 174 12.66 0.20 10.11
N ILE A 175 12.37 0.86 9.00
CA ILE A 175 11.96 0.24 7.74
C ILE A 175 13.17 0.26 6.79
N ASN A 176 13.60 -0.94 6.41
CA ASN A 176 14.78 -1.17 5.57
C ASN A 176 14.41 -2.08 4.38
N PRO A 177 15.25 -2.13 3.33
CA PRO A 177 15.09 -3.13 2.27
C PRO A 177 14.93 -4.54 2.87
N GLY A 178 13.85 -5.23 2.45
CA GLY A 178 13.44 -6.53 2.99
C GLY A 178 12.23 -6.46 3.94
N ASN A 179 11.96 -5.34 4.62
CA ASN A 179 10.69 -5.15 5.33
C ASN A 179 9.54 -4.78 4.37
N SER A 180 9.87 -4.28 3.16
CA SER A 180 8.86 -3.92 2.14
C SER A 180 7.87 -5.05 1.91
N GLY A 181 6.58 -4.70 1.93
CA GLY A 181 5.45 -5.63 1.78
C GLY A 181 5.01 -6.29 3.08
N GLY A 182 5.80 -6.17 4.17
CA GLY A 182 5.43 -6.68 5.48
C GLY A 182 4.35 -5.85 6.17
N PRO A 183 3.73 -6.40 7.23
CA PRO A 183 2.70 -5.71 7.98
C PRO A 183 3.30 -4.66 8.93
N LEU A 184 2.59 -3.54 9.08
CA LEU A 184 2.70 -2.63 10.22
C LEU A 184 1.51 -2.90 11.12
N PHE A 185 1.79 -3.28 12.37
CA PHE A 185 0.77 -3.62 13.37
C PHE A 185 0.53 -2.47 14.35
N ASN A 186 -0.71 -2.33 14.82
CA ASN A 186 -1.02 -1.62 16.05
C ASN A 186 -0.76 -2.52 17.27
N MET A 187 -0.88 -1.97 18.49
CA MET A 187 -0.63 -2.74 19.72
C MET A 187 -1.73 -3.74 20.09
N TYR A 188 -2.74 -3.92 19.24
CA TYR A 188 -3.78 -4.95 19.36
C TYR A 188 -3.52 -6.16 18.45
N GLY A 189 -2.39 -6.16 17.71
CA GLY A 189 -2.03 -7.22 16.77
C GLY A 189 -2.78 -7.15 15.45
N GLU A 190 -3.31 -6.00 15.10
CA GLU A 190 -4.03 -5.77 13.85
C GLU A 190 -3.15 -5.03 12.85
N VAL A 191 -3.19 -5.43 11.58
CA VAL A 191 -2.47 -4.77 10.49
C VAL A 191 -3.16 -3.45 10.15
N ILE A 192 -2.41 -2.35 10.29
CA ILE A 192 -2.86 -0.99 9.96
C ILE A 192 -2.17 -0.43 8.71
N GLY A 193 -1.16 -1.12 8.18
CA GLY A 193 -0.46 -0.69 6.98
C GLY A 193 0.47 -1.73 6.40
N ILE A 194 0.90 -1.49 5.16
CA ILE A 194 1.90 -2.29 4.44
C ILE A 194 3.19 -1.48 4.40
N THR A 195 4.26 -1.97 5.06
CA THR A 195 5.54 -1.26 5.11
C THR A 195 6.19 -1.17 3.74
N THR A 196 6.86 -0.06 3.44
CA THR A 196 7.56 0.12 2.17
C THR A 196 8.87 0.88 2.38
N ALA A 197 9.99 0.25 1.98
CA ALA A 197 11.32 0.86 2.03
C ALA A 197 11.66 1.67 0.75
N LYS A 198 10.79 1.62 -0.28
CA LYS A 198 10.98 2.35 -1.55
C LYS A 198 11.14 3.87 -1.34
N TYR A 199 10.62 4.38 -0.24
CA TYR A 199 10.56 5.80 0.08
C TYR A 199 11.52 6.25 1.19
N SER A 200 12.37 5.36 1.70
CA SER A 200 13.45 5.73 2.61
C SER A 200 14.56 6.42 1.80
N GLY A 201 14.72 7.75 2.00
CA GLY A 201 15.49 8.59 1.12
C GLY A 201 16.96 8.73 1.48
N THR A 202 17.77 8.99 0.44
CA THR A 202 19.05 9.72 0.58
C THR A 202 18.84 11.18 0.21
N THR A 203 19.47 12.08 0.94
CA THR A 203 19.49 13.51 0.54
C THR A 203 20.24 13.68 -0.77
N ASN A 204 20.02 14.82 -1.46
CA ASN A 204 20.80 15.19 -2.66
C ASN A 204 22.33 15.23 -2.43
N SER A 205 22.79 15.23 -1.17
CA SER A 205 24.20 15.16 -0.76
C SER A 205 24.68 13.73 -0.45
N GLY A 206 23.82 12.70 -0.64
CA GLY A 206 24.16 11.30 -0.41
C GLY A 206 24.11 10.86 1.07
N ALA A 207 23.62 11.71 1.98
CA ALA A 207 23.42 11.33 3.37
C ALA A 207 22.14 10.45 3.51
N SER A 208 22.25 9.34 4.25
CA SER A 208 21.09 8.51 4.58
C SER A 208 20.16 9.27 5.54
N ILE A 209 18.86 9.20 5.29
CA ILE A 209 17.85 9.74 6.19
C ILE A 209 17.44 8.57 7.10
N GLU A 210 17.74 8.67 8.38
CA GLU A 210 17.40 7.66 9.38
C GLU A 210 16.15 8.10 10.18
N GLY A 211 15.39 7.14 10.70
CA GLY A 211 14.20 7.41 11.53
C GLY A 211 12.98 7.91 10.73
N ILE A 212 12.95 7.73 9.42
CA ILE A 212 11.79 8.00 8.58
C ILE A 212 11.46 6.73 7.79
N GLY A 213 10.42 6.02 8.24
CA GLY A 213 9.82 4.89 7.56
C GLY A 213 8.42 5.24 7.08
N PHE A 214 7.93 4.50 6.10
CA PHE A 214 6.60 4.67 5.54
C PHE A 214 5.85 3.35 5.44
N ALA A 215 4.52 3.44 5.55
CA ALA A 215 3.62 2.34 5.28
C ALA A 215 2.38 2.85 4.52
N ILE A 216 1.88 2.04 3.61
CA ILE A 216 0.63 2.28 2.89
C ILE A 216 -0.52 1.99 3.86
N PRO A 217 -1.45 2.94 4.13
CA PRO A 217 -2.57 2.71 5.03
C PRO A 217 -3.43 1.54 4.57
N ILE A 218 -3.78 0.64 5.49
CA ILE A 218 -4.54 -0.58 5.13
C ILE A 218 -5.93 -0.23 4.59
N ASP A 219 -6.60 0.77 5.16
CA ASP A 219 -7.93 1.22 4.73
C ASP A 219 -7.93 1.72 3.28
N ASP A 220 -6.81 2.29 2.83
CA ASP A 220 -6.67 2.79 1.45
C ASP A 220 -6.56 1.67 0.42
N VAL A 221 -6.21 0.45 0.82
CA VAL A 221 -5.89 -0.65 -0.12
C VAL A 221 -6.72 -1.91 0.06
N MET A 222 -7.53 -2.04 1.12
CA MET A 222 -8.36 -3.23 1.32
C MET A 222 -9.37 -3.48 0.19
N GLY A 223 -9.99 -2.41 -0.34
CA GLY A 223 -10.86 -2.53 -1.52
C GLY A 223 -10.11 -3.01 -2.76
N ILE A 224 -8.87 -2.51 -2.95
CA ILE A 224 -7.97 -2.94 -4.02
C ILE A 224 -7.61 -4.41 -3.84
N ILE A 225 -7.21 -4.82 -2.64
CA ILE A 225 -6.85 -6.22 -2.32
C ILE A 225 -8.03 -7.15 -2.60
N SER A 226 -9.26 -6.78 -2.21
CA SER A 226 -10.46 -7.56 -2.51
C SER A 226 -10.67 -7.73 -4.01
N ASP A 227 -10.56 -6.65 -4.77
CA ASP A 227 -10.69 -6.70 -6.22
C ASP A 227 -9.62 -7.60 -6.87
N LEU A 228 -8.37 -7.52 -6.39
CA LEU A 228 -7.28 -8.36 -6.89
C LEU A 228 -7.53 -9.85 -6.60
N ILE A 229 -8.13 -10.19 -5.46
CA ILE A 229 -8.54 -11.56 -5.11
C ILE A 229 -9.66 -12.03 -6.03
N ASP A 230 -10.72 -11.25 -6.17
CA ASP A 230 -11.95 -11.66 -6.86
C ASP A 230 -11.77 -11.67 -8.38
N TYR A 231 -11.13 -10.64 -8.93
CA TYR A 231 -11.06 -10.39 -10.38
C TYR A 231 -9.65 -10.50 -10.97
N GLY A 232 -8.58 -10.40 -10.15
CA GLY A 232 -7.20 -10.35 -10.61
C GLY A 232 -6.74 -8.96 -11.07
N TYR A 233 -7.59 -7.97 -11.03
CA TYR A 233 -7.32 -6.57 -11.37
C TYR A 233 -8.19 -5.63 -10.54
N VAL A 234 -7.77 -4.36 -10.44
CA VAL A 234 -8.52 -3.34 -9.69
C VAL A 234 -9.73 -2.92 -10.49
N THR A 235 -10.92 -3.19 -9.98
CA THR A 235 -12.17 -2.65 -10.49
C THR A 235 -12.32 -1.20 -10.01
N GLY A 236 -13.30 -0.49 -10.52
CA GLY A 236 -13.64 0.83 -10.00
C GLY A 236 -14.04 1.80 -11.08
N ALA A 237 -14.54 2.91 -10.61
CA ALA A 237 -14.97 4.00 -11.46
C ALA A 237 -13.81 4.57 -12.29
N TYR A 238 -13.98 4.61 -13.59
CA TYR A 238 -13.04 5.21 -14.51
C TYR A 238 -13.72 6.34 -15.28
N MET A 239 -13.08 7.51 -15.27
CA MET A 239 -13.60 8.67 -15.96
C MET A 239 -12.99 8.83 -17.37
N GLY A 240 -11.77 8.35 -17.56
CA GLY A 240 -11.01 8.56 -18.80
C GLY A 240 -10.47 9.97 -18.93
N ILE A 241 -9.90 10.51 -17.85
CA ILE A 241 -9.29 11.84 -17.82
C ILE A 241 -7.85 11.76 -17.29
N THR A 242 -7.03 12.70 -17.76
CA THR A 242 -5.73 13.01 -17.14
C THR A 242 -5.89 14.29 -16.34
N VAL A 243 -5.53 14.24 -15.06
CA VAL A 243 -5.62 15.39 -14.15
C VAL A 243 -4.28 15.73 -13.53
N LYS A 244 -4.13 16.99 -13.13
CA LYS A 244 -3.04 17.47 -12.27
C LYS A 244 -3.60 18.36 -11.17
N ASP A 245 -2.77 18.65 -10.18
CA ASP A 245 -3.14 19.65 -9.19
C ASP A 245 -3.25 21.03 -9.84
N ASN A 246 -4.18 21.83 -9.32
CA ASN A 246 -4.35 23.18 -9.81
C ASN A 246 -3.17 24.07 -9.39
N ASP A 247 -2.75 24.95 -10.29
CA ASP A 247 -1.76 25.98 -9.98
C ASP A 247 -2.45 27.10 -9.15
N LYS A 248 -2.32 26.98 -7.82
CA LYS A 248 -2.98 27.90 -6.87
C LYS A 248 -2.57 29.36 -7.04
N GLU A 249 -1.30 29.61 -7.36
CA GLU A 249 -0.76 30.96 -7.51
C GLU A 249 -1.30 31.59 -8.80
N ALA A 250 -1.26 30.85 -9.90
CA ALA A 250 -1.83 31.31 -11.18
C ALA A 250 -3.35 31.50 -11.07
N ALA A 251 -4.07 30.56 -10.45
CA ALA A 251 -5.51 30.66 -10.26
C ALA A 251 -5.90 31.91 -9.46
N ALA A 252 -5.20 32.19 -8.36
CA ALA A 252 -5.45 33.37 -7.51
C ALA A 252 -5.25 34.69 -8.27
N GLN A 253 -4.25 34.77 -9.16
CA GLN A 253 -4.01 35.96 -9.97
C GLN A 253 -5.20 36.30 -10.91
N PHE A 254 -5.93 35.29 -11.35
CA PHE A 254 -7.08 35.46 -12.25
C PHE A 254 -8.43 35.38 -11.52
N GLY A 255 -8.45 35.36 -10.18
CA GLY A 255 -9.68 35.26 -9.38
C GLY A 255 -10.45 33.94 -9.62
N LEU A 256 -9.75 32.87 -10.02
CA LEU A 256 -10.29 31.56 -10.22
C LEU A 256 -10.17 30.72 -8.92
N PRO A 257 -10.99 29.65 -8.75
CA PRO A 257 -10.86 28.75 -7.64
C PRO A 257 -9.44 28.17 -7.57
N THR A 258 -8.86 28.16 -6.36
CA THR A 258 -7.50 27.66 -6.11
C THR A 258 -7.47 26.15 -5.87
N ASP A 259 -8.57 25.58 -5.38
CA ASP A 259 -8.72 24.17 -5.06
C ASP A 259 -9.47 23.44 -6.16
N GLY A 260 -8.99 22.23 -6.49
CA GLY A 260 -9.60 21.38 -7.50
C GLY A 260 -8.58 20.52 -8.25
N ALA A 261 -9.08 19.51 -8.94
CA ALA A 261 -8.32 18.70 -9.89
C ALA A 261 -8.47 19.28 -11.31
N TYR A 262 -7.37 19.77 -11.88
CA TYR A 262 -7.37 20.37 -13.21
C TYR A 262 -7.31 19.30 -14.30
N VAL A 263 -8.29 19.28 -15.21
CA VAL A 263 -8.37 18.35 -16.33
C VAL A 263 -7.40 18.79 -17.44
N VAL A 264 -6.38 17.98 -17.65
CA VAL A 264 -5.37 18.18 -18.71
C VAL A 264 -5.91 17.65 -20.04
N ASP A 265 -6.44 16.42 -20.01
CA ASP A 265 -6.92 15.71 -21.20
C ASP A 265 -8.13 14.84 -20.88
N VAL A 266 -8.96 14.57 -21.89
CA VAL A 266 -10.14 13.70 -21.81
C VAL A 266 -10.04 12.66 -22.92
N THR A 267 -10.09 11.39 -22.58
CA THR A 267 -10.05 10.28 -23.53
C THR A 267 -11.34 10.25 -24.35
N PRO A 268 -11.28 10.34 -25.69
CA PRO A 268 -12.46 10.28 -26.53
C PRO A 268 -13.29 9.01 -26.30
N GLY A 269 -14.61 9.17 -26.18
CA GLY A 269 -15.55 8.07 -25.93
C GLY A 269 -15.62 7.56 -24.50
N SER A 270 -14.81 8.11 -23.58
CA SER A 270 -14.87 7.79 -22.15
C SER A 270 -16.13 8.33 -21.48
N SER A 271 -16.36 7.90 -20.24
CA SER A 271 -17.48 8.40 -19.43
C SER A 271 -17.41 9.91 -19.19
N ALA A 272 -16.22 10.48 -19.02
CA ALA A 272 -16.05 11.92 -18.92
C ALA A 272 -16.39 12.65 -20.22
N ASP A 273 -15.97 12.14 -21.36
CA ASP A 273 -16.33 12.70 -22.69
C ASP A 273 -17.86 12.66 -22.91
N LYS A 274 -18.48 11.51 -22.62
CA LYS A 274 -19.94 11.34 -22.71
C LYS A 274 -20.69 12.26 -21.74
N ALA A 275 -20.14 12.52 -20.55
CA ALA A 275 -20.71 13.45 -19.58
C ALA A 275 -20.49 14.92 -19.94
N GLY A 276 -19.63 15.22 -20.93
CA GLY A 276 -19.32 16.57 -21.38
C GLY A 276 -18.24 17.28 -20.57
N ILE A 277 -17.40 16.54 -19.83
CA ILE A 277 -16.18 17.07 -19.20
C ILE A 277 -15.18 17.39 -20.32
N GLN A 278 -14.44 18.48 -20.17
CA GLN A 278 -13.52 18.97 -21.19
C GLN A 278 -12.14 19.27 -20.59
N SER A 279 -11.12 19.25 -21.44
CA SER A 279 -9.80 19.79 -21.08
C SER A 279 -9.95 21.24 -20.61
N LYS A 280 -9.22 21.61 -19.56
CA LYS A 280 -9.25 22.90 -18.84
C LYS A 280 -10.42 23.06 -17.86
N ASP A 281 -11.24 22.06 -17.63
CA ASP A 281 -12.15 22.06 -16.50
C ASP A 281 -11.37 21.91 -15.19
N LEU A 282 -11.88 22.51 -14.14
CA LEU A 282 -11.41 22.30 -12.77
C LEU A 282 -12.50 21.54 -12.01
N ILE A 283 -12.26 20.28 -11.67
CA ILE A 283 -13.18 19.48 -10.88
C ILE A 283 -13.06 19.91 -9.42
N THR A 284 -14.18 20.36 -8.82
CA THR A 284 -14.25 20.89 -7.46
C THR A 284 -15.09 20.05 -6.52
N ALA A 285 -15.95 19.15 -7.04
CA ALA A 285 -16.68 18.19 -6.24
C ALA A 285 -17.09 16.94 -7.04
N VAL A 286 -17.27 15.83 -6.35
CA VAL A 286 -17.94 14.60 -6.80
C VAL A 286 -19.03 14.31 -5.77
N ASP A 287 -20.29 14.44 -6.18
CA ASP A 287 -21.44 14.50 -5.28
C ASP A 287 -21.17 15.49 -4.11
N ASP A 288 -21.29 15.05 -2.85
CA ASP A 288 -21.03 15.87 -1.66
C ASP A 288 -19.53 15.96 -1.28
N HIS A 289 -18.65 15.25 -1.99
CA HIS A 289 -17.22 15.22 -1.68
C HIS A 289 -16.50 16.38 -2.36
N LYS A 290 -15.97 17.30 -1.57
CA LYS A 290 -15.13 18.40 -2.07
C LYS A 290 -13.79 17.88 -2.57
N ILE A 291 -13.37 18.38 -3.71
CA ILE A 291 -12.11 18.04 -4.36
C ILE A 291 -11.21 19.28 -4.31
N ALA A 292 -10.15 19.22 -3.52
CA ALA A 292 -9.13 20.27 -3.44
C ALA A 292 -7.88 19.92 -4.27
N THR A 293 -7.62 18.61 -4.47
CA THR A 293 -6.45 18.09 -5.15
C THR A 293 -6.84 16.92 -6.08
N ARG A 294 -5.92 16.50 -6.95
CA ARG A 294 -6.08 15.25 -7.73
C ARG A 294 -6.19 14.01 -6.82
N THR A 295 -5.50 14.04 -5.67
CA THR A 295 -5.54 12.95 -4.68
C THR A 295 -6.93 12.82 -4.08
N ASP A 296 -7.61 13.95 -3.78
CA ASP A 296 -8.99 13.92 -3.30
C ASP A 296 -9.94 13.33 -4.34
N LEU A 297 -9.73 13.67 -5.63
CA LEU A 297 -10.51 13.08 -6.72
C LEU A 297 -10.31 11.56 -6.78
N THR A 298 -9.07 11.09 -6.74
CA THR A 298 -8.76 9.66 -6.74
C THR A 298 -9.41 8.96 -5.55
N ARG A 299 -9.36 9.57 -4.35
CA ARG A 299 -10.00 9.03 -3.14
C ARG A 299 -11.52 8.98 -3.26
N ALA A 300 -12.14 10.04 -3.78
CA ALA A 300 -13.59 10.08 -3.99
C ALA A 300 -14.05 8.99 -4.95
N LEU A 301 -13.31 8.78 -6.06
CA LEU A 301 -13.65 7.76 -7.06
C LEU A 301 -13.57 6.32 -6.54
N ARG A 302 -12.83 6.04 -5.47
CA ARG A 302 -12.80 4.71 -4.83
C ARG A 302 -14.15 4.27 -4.25
N ASN A 303 -15.05 5.23 -3.99
CA ASN A 303 -16.38 4.93 -3.47
C ASN A 303 -17.38 4.51 -4.56
N TYR A 304 -16.97 4.53 -5.83
CA TYR A 304 -17.82 4.21 -6.97
C TYR A 304 -17.29 3.00 -7.74
N LYS A 305 -18.21 2.32 -8.40
CA LYS A 305 -17.93 1.19 -9.30
C LYS A 305 -18.28 1.56 -10.74
N ALA A 306 -17.81 0.76 -11.69
CA ALA A 306 -18.27 0.84 -13.06
C ALA A 306 -19.81 0.69 -13.12
N GLY A 307 -20.47 1.59 -13.87
CA GLY A 307 -21.91 1.68 -13.98
C GLY A 307 -22.61 2.57 -12.95
N ASP A 308 -21.92 2.95 -11.86
CA ASP A 308 -22.46 3.93 -10.91
C ASP A 308 -22.55 5.32 -11.56
N THR A 309 -23.44 6.15 -11.03
CA THR A 309 -23.62 7.53 -11.45
C THR A 309 -23.27 8.50 -10.34
N ALA A 310 -22.65 9.63 -10.71
CA ALA A 310 -22.34 10.72 -9.78
C ALA A 310 -22.56 12.09 -10.45
N GLN A 311 -22.67 13.12 -9.62
CA GLN A 311 -22.67 14.52 -10.05
C GLN A 311 -21.24 15.06 -9.94
N ILE A 312 -20.67 15.48 -11.05
CA ILE A 312 -19.34 16.10 -11.08
C ILE A 312 -19.53 17.62 -11.19
N THR A 313 -19.06 18.34 -10.19
CA THR A 313 -19.04 19.81 -10.25
C THR A 313 -17.72 20.26 -10.82
N VAL A 314 -17.77 21.02 -11.90
CA VAL A 314 -16.60 21.59 -12.57
C VAL A 314 -16.72 23.10 -12.70
N VAL A 315 -15.57 23.79 -12.68
CA VAL A 315 -15.49 25.21 -13.06
C VAL A 315 -14.88 25.29 -14.45
N ARG A 316 -15.66 25.81 -15.39
CA ARG A 316 -15.30 26.03 -16.79
C ARG A 316 -15.43 27.50 -17.16
N SER A 317 -14.32 28.14 -17.53
CA SER A 317 -14.30 29.58 -17.88
C SER A 317 -14.91 30.47 -16.77
N GLY A 318 -14.64 30.17 -15.51
CA GLY A 318 -15.13 30.91 -14.34
C GLY A 318 -16.61 30.64 -13.98
N ARG A 319 -17.27 29.68 -14.62
CA ARG A 319 -18.65 29.28 -14.31
C ARG A 319 -18.68 27.86 -13.77
N GLU A 320 -19.45 27.68 -12.70
CA GLU A 320 -19.71 26.36 -12.15
C GLU A 320 -20.77 25.64 -13.00
N LEU A 321 -20.50 24.36 -13.27
CA LEU A 321 -21.38 23.44 -14.01
C LEU A 321 -21.43 22.13 -13.23
N THR A 322 -22.61 21.54 -13.16
CA THR A 322 -22.81 20.18 -12.64
C THR A 322 -23.12 19.25 -13.79
N LEU A 323 -22.32 18.20 -13.94
CA LEU A 323 -22.41 17.22 -15.01
C LEU A 323 -22.70 15.85 -14.39
N THR A 324 -23.64 15.11 -14.98
CA THR A 324 -23.89 13.73 -14.55
C THR A 324 -22.99 12.79 -15.32
N ILE A 325 -22.21 11.98 -14.60
CA ILE A 325 -21.36 10.94 -15.18
C ILE A 325 -21.91 9.55 -14.82
N THR A 326 -21.81 8.61 -15.75
CA THR A 326 -21.92 7.17 -15.48
C THR A 326 -20.54 6.58 -15.70
N PHE A 327 -19.91 6.05 -14.65
CA PHE A 327 -18.52 5.62 -14.73
C PHE A 327 -18.34 4.40 -15.64
N ASP A 328 -17.31 4.44 -16.48
CA ASP A 328 -16.84 3.27 -17.21
C ASP A 328 -16.04 2.36 -16.25
N GLU A 329 -15.77 1.12 -16.67
CA GLU A 329 -14.84 0.23 -16.00
C GLU A 329 -13.39 0.68 -16.27
N LYS A 330 -12.54 0.64 -15.25
CA LYS A 330 -11.12 0.97 -15.41
C LYS A 330 -10.48 -0.03 -16.38
N PRO A 331 -9.84 0.45 -17.48
CA PRO A 331 -9.10 -0.45 -18.36
C PRO A 331 -8.04 -1.23 -17.58
N HIS A 332 -8.04 -2.54 -17.69
CA HIS A 332 -7.07 -3.41 -17.03
C HIS A 332 -6.09 -3.99 -18.04
N SER A 333 -4.82 -4.06 -17.68
CA SER A 333 -3.82 -4.85 -18.39
C SER A 333 -3.78 -6.23 -17.77
N THR A 334 -3.96 -7.26 -18.58
CA THR A 334 -3.89 -8.67 -18.13
C THR A 334 -2.47 -9.21 -18.15
N THR A 335 -1.49 -8.41 -18.53
CA THR A 335 -0.08 -8.83 -18.66
C THR A 335 0.76 -8.16 -17.57
N VAL A 336 1.43 -8.96 -16.76
CA VAL A 336 2.53 -8.51 -15.89
C VAL A 336 3.72 -8.22 -16.81
N GLU A 337 4.01 -6.92 -17.08
CA GLU A 337 5.22 -6.50 -17.78
C GLU A 337 6.40 -6.37 -16.83
#